data_25ca5a89efd4d8f2529cf5caebdb4ec3
#
_entry.id   25ca5a89efd4d8f2529cf5caebdb4ec3
#
_cell.length_a   1.000
_cell.length_b   1.000
_cell.length_c   1.000
_cell.angle_alpha   90.00
_cell.angle_beta   90.00
_cell.angle_gamma   90.00
#
_symmetry.space_group_name_H-M   'P 1'
#
loop_
_entity.id
_entity.type
_entity.pdbx_description
1 polymer ?
#
loop_
_entity_poly.entity_id
_entity_poly.type
_entity_poly.pdbx_seq_one_letter_code
_entity_poly.pdbx_strand_id
1 'polypeptide(L)'
;SVPFLVPGTGWLSLIAFVPLLWAEDIATGDEMKGFCWWHYLCFVLWNAATTFWVCNATVGGGIFAILANAFQMSLIFGLFRWSRKWLSGALPYIFLAFAWIAWERWYLTDAQISWPWLVLGNAFARTTGWIQWYEYTGTLGGSLLVWAANLSVFGILESLASGRWMTFNLKAKSAALLGTLALFVAPPIVSLFLKPEPCDETLDVVIAQPN
;
A
#
# COMPACT_ATOMS: atom_id res chain seq x y z
N SER A 1 -3.04 -2.20 -9.23
CA SER A 1 -4.41 -2.73 -9.51
C SER A 1 -4.49 -4.24 -9.35
N VAL A 2 -3.53 -5.00 -9.91
CA VAL A 2 -3.55 -6.48 -9.94
C VAL A 2 -3.82 -7.12 -8.56
N PRO A 3 -3.16 -6.70 -7.46
CA PRO A 3 -3.40 -7.27 -6.14
C PRO A 3 -4.86 -7.24 -5.66
N PHE A 4 -5.62 -6.26 -6.11
CA PHE A 4 -7.03 -6.07 -5.74
C PHE A 4 -8.00 -6.82 -6.65
N LEU A 5 -7.58 -7.16 -7.87
CA LEU A 5 -8.42 -7.73 -8.91
C LEU A 5 -8.26 -9.25 -9.04
N VAL A 6 -7.04 -9.74 -8.91
CA VAL A 6 -6.70 -11.15 -9.19
C VAL A 6 -6.42 -11.89 -7.88
N PRO A 7 -7.18 -12.95 -7.57
CA PRO A 7 -6.93 -13.77 -6.38
C PRO A 7 -5.49 -14.32 -6.35
N GLY A 8 -4.89 -14.37 -5.16
CA GLY A 8 -3.54 -14.91 -4.97
C GLY A 8 -2.40 -13.96 -5.34
N THR A 9 -2.68 -12.76 -5.85
CA THR A 9 -1.65 -11.79 -6.26
C THR A 9 -1.39 -10.69 -5.24
N GLY A 10 -1.98 -10.76 -4.04
CA GLY A 10 -1.83 -9.75 -2.98
C GLY A 10 -0.37 -9.39 -2.68
N TRP A 11 0.55 -10.37 -2.78
CA TRP A 11 1.98 -10.17 -2.58
C TRP A 11 2.62 -9.14 -3.53
N LEU A 12 2.04 -8.91 -4.72
CA LEU A 12 2.51 -7.87 -5.64
C LEU A 12 2.35 -6.46 -5.05
N SER A 13 1.46 -6.27 -4.06
CA SER A 13 1.34 -4.99 -3.37
C SER A 13 2.62 -4.60 -2.62
N LEU A 14 3.42 -5.59 -2.20
CA LEU A 14 4.67 -5.41 -1.48
C LEU A 14 5.78 -4.74 -2.32
N ILE A 15 5.58 -4.67 -3.65
CA ILE A 15 6.53 -4.02 -4.59
C ILE A 15 5.83 -3.00 -5.51
N ALA A 16 4.51 -2.81 -5.37
CA ALA A 16 3.71 -2.04 -6.33
C ALA A 16 4.04 -0.54 -6.37
N PHE A 17 4.55 0.03 -5.28
CA PHE A 17 4.92 1.44 -5.20
C PHE A 17 6.38 1.71 -5.58
N VAL A 18 7.22 0.69 -5.73
CA VAL A 18 8.63 0.85 -6.09
C VAL A 18 8.82 1.67 -7.37
N PRO A 19 8.08 1.42 -8.48
CA PRO A 19 8.22 2.24 -9.69
C PRO A 19 7.83 3.71 -9.49
N LEU A 20 6.80 3.97 -8.68
CA LEU A 20 6.36 5.34 -8.40
C LEU A 20 7.37 6.08 -7.52
N LEU A 21 7.95 5.41 -6.50
CA LEU A 21 9.02 5.96 -5.67
C LEU A 21 10.26 6.26 -6.50
N TRP A 22 10.59 5.39 -7.44
CA TRP A 22 11.72 5.59 -8.35
C TRP A 22 11.49 6.78 -9.29
N ALA A 23 10.30 6.88 -9.87
CA ALA A 23 9.94 8.03 -10.72
C ALA A 23 9.98 9.35 -9.93
N GLU A 24 9.53 9.34 -8.66
CA GLU A 24 9.62 10.52 -7.78
C GLU A 24 11.07 10.88 -7.46
N ASP A 25 11.93 9.89 -7.27
CA ASP A 25 13.35 10.15 -6.97
C ASP A 25 14.05 10.83 -8.16
N ILE A 26 13.83 10.32 -9.37
CA ILE A 26 14.30 10.96 -10.62
C ILE A 26 13.72 12.36 -10.75
N ALA A 27 12.39 12.51 -10.60
CA ALA A 27 11.72 13.79 -10.76
C ALA A 27 12.18 14.86 -9.75
N THR A 28 12.61 14.43 -8.57
CA THR A 28 13.17 15.32 -7.56
C THR A 28 14.63 15.69 -7.91
N GLY A 29 15.44 14.75 -8.37
CA GLY A 29 16.81 14.98 -8.82
C GLY A 29 16.87 15.95 -9.99
N ASP A 30 15.96 15.81 -10.95
CA ASP A 30 15.87 16.64 -12.15
C ASP A 30 15.07 17.92 -11.96
N GLU A 31 14.63 18.24 -10.73
CA GLU A 31 13.77 19.39 -10.41
C GLU A 31 12.51 19.51 -11.28
N MET A 32 11.95 18.38 -11.69
CA MET A 32 10.80 18.35 -12.61
C MET A 32 9.58 19.07 -12.04
N LYS A 33 9.16 20.12 -12.75
CA LYS A 33 7.91 20.83 -12.45
C LYS A 33 6.71 20.01 -12.94
N GLY A 34 5.63 20.05 -12.15
CA GLY A 34 4.37 19.40 -12.56
C GLY A 34 4.30 17.88 -12.34
N PHE A 35 5.28 17.26 -11.67
CA PHE A 35 5.23 15.83 -11.34
C PHE A 35 4.00 15.45 -10.51
N CYS A 36 3.36 16.40 -9.82
CA CYS A 36 2.10 16.18 -9.11
C CYS A 36 0.97 15.68 -10.04
N TRP A 37 0.95 16.04 -11.30
CA TRP A 37 -0.01 15.54 -12.27
C TRP A 37 0.24 14.08 -12.63
N TRP A 38 1.50 13.65 -12.67
CA TRP A 38 1.87 12.27 -12.99
C TRP A 38 1.48 11.30 -11.88
N HIS A 39 1.76 11.63 -10.61
CA HIS A 39 1.32 10.75 -9.53
C HIS A 39 -0.20 10.79 -9.33
N TYR A 40 -0.86 11.94 -9.57
CA TYR A 40 -2.32 11.99 -9.58
C TYR A 40 -2.90 11.09 -10.68
N LEU A 41 -2.39 11.18 -11.90
CA LEU A 41 -2.80 10.30 -13.01
C LEU A 41 -2.57 8.82 -12.66
N CYS A 42 -1.44 8.48 -12.06
CA CYS A 42 -1.16 7.12 -11.60
C CYS A 42 -2.23 6.62 -10.62
N PHE A 43 -2.63 7.44 -9.64
CA PHE A 43 -3.69 7.09 -8.70
C PHE A 43 -5.07 7.07 -9.36
N VAL A 44 -5.36 7.94 -10.31
CA VAL A 44 -6.60 7.87 -11.09
C VAL A 44 -6.69 6.56 -11.86
N LEU A 45 -5.63 6.15 -12.56
CA LEU A 45 -5.59 4.88 -13.29
C LEU A 45 -5.73 3.68 -12.36
N TRP A 46 -5.09 3.71 -11.18
CA TRP A 46 -5.26 2.66 -10.20
C TRP A 46 -6.69 2.58 -9.70
N ASN A 47 -7.29 3.70 -9.27
CA ASN A 47 -8.68 3.76 -8.81
C ASN A 47 -9.64 3.32 -9.92
N ALA A 48 -9.49 3.84 -11.14
CA ALA A 48 -10.33 3.47 -12.27
C ALA A 48 -10.27 1.96 -12.55
N ALA A 49 -9.07 1.38 -12.59
CA ALA A 49 -8.90 -0.04 -12.85
C ALA A 49 -9.49 -0.96 -11.75
N THR A 50 -9.56 -0.48 -10.51
CA THR A 50 -9.98 -1.31 -9.36
C THR A 50 -11.42 -1.06 -8.92
N THR A 51 -11.97 0.13 -9.18
CA THR A 51 -13.29 0.54 -8.69
C THR A 51 -14.26 0.97 -9.78
N PHE A 52 -13.97 0.68 -11.07
CA PHE A 52 -14.85 1.01 -12.20
C PHE A 52 -16.28 0.47 -12.07
N TRP A 53 -16.44 -0.64 -11.36
CA TRP A 53 -17.72 -1.31 -11.15
C TRP A 53 -18.75 -0.44 -10.40
N VAL A 54 -18.31 0.58 -9.65
CA VAL A 54 -19.20 1.54 -8.99
C VAL A 54 -20.01 2.35 -10.01
N CYS A 55 -19.44 2.56 -11.18
CA CYS A 55 -20.15 3.22 -12.28
C CYS A 55 -21.38 2.44 -12.76
N ASN A 56 -21.48 1.14 -12.47
CA ASN A 56 -22.67 0.34 -12.77
C ASN A 56 -23.88 0.75 -11.90
N ALA A 57 -23.64 1.21 -10.67
CA ALA A 57 -24.71 1.72 -9.80
C ALA A 57 -25.06 3.19 -10.15
N THR A 58 -24.06 4.03 -10.33
CA THR A 58 -24.22 5.42 -10.72
C THR A 58 -22.93 5.93 -11.40
N VAL A 59 -23.05 6.36 -12.64
CA VAL A 59 -21.90 6.81 -13.44
C VAL A 59 -21.24 8.04 -12.80
N GLY A 60 -22.05 9.05 -12.44
CA GLY A 60 -21.52 10.28 -11.82
C GLY A 60 -20.85 10.02 -10.46
N GLY A 61 -21.49 9.19 -9.62
CA GLY A 61 -20.93 8.79 -8.33
C GLY A 61 -19.65 7.99 -8.46
N GLY A 62 -19.59 7.06 -9.42
CA GLY A 62 -18.40 6.27 -9.69
C GLY A 62 -17.21 7.13 -10.15
N ILE A 63 -17.44 8.05 -11.11
CA ILE A 63 -16.40 8.98 -11.55
C ILE A 63 -15.93 9.87 -10.40
N PHE A 64 -16.86 10.41 -9.61
CA PHE A 64 -16.51 11.22 -8.44
C PHE A 64 -15.67 10.43 -7.44
N ALA A 65 -16.06 9.20 -7.10
CA ALA A 65 -15.33 8.36 -6.17
C ALA A 65 -13.88 8.08 -6.66
N ILE A 66 -13.72 7.75 -7.95
CA ILE A 66 -12.40 7.51 -8.56
C ILE A 66 -11.52 8.76 -8.46
N LEU A 67 -12.04 9.91 -8.87
CA LEU A 67 -11.25 11.15 -8.90
C LEU A 67 -10.95 11.67 -7.49
N ALA A 68 -11.94 11.66 -6.60
CA ALA A 68 -11.79 12.16 -5.23
C ALA A 68 -10.82 11.30 -4.41
N ASN A 69 -10.93 9.97 -4.52
CA ASN A 69 -10.01 9.07 -3.81
C ASN A 69 -8.58 9.19 -4.35
N ALA A 70 -8.42 9.22 -5.67
CA ALA A 70 -7.12 9.45 -6.30
C ALA A 70 -6.50 10.80 -5.89
N PHE A 71 -7.33 11.84 -5.75
CA PHE A 71 -6.87 13.14 -5.29
C PHE A 71 -6.34 13.10 -3.85
N GLN A 72 -7.04 12.43 -2.93
CA GLN A 72 -6.58 12.26 -1.55
C GLN A 72 -5.24 11.50 -1.50
N MET A 73 -5.11 10.38 -2.23
CA MET A 73 -3.85 9.64 -2.34
C MET A 73 -2.73 10.52 -2.89
N SER A 74 -3.04 11.34 -3.90
CA SER A 74 -2.10 12.28 -4.50
C SER A 74 -1.69 13.39 -3.53
N LEU A 75 -2.58 13.85 -2.66
CA LEU A 75 -2.24 14.82 -1.61
C LEU A 75 -1.23 14.23 -0.63
N ILE A 76 -1.44 13.02 -0.15
CA ILE A 76 -0.49 12.36 0.77
C ILE A 76 0.88 12.19 0.11
N PHE A 77 0.90 11.76 -1.16
CA PHE A 77 2.15 11.63 -1.92
C PHE A 77 2.80 13.00 -2.19
N GLY A 78 2.01 14.03 -2.40
CA GLY A 78 2.47 15.42 -2.50
C GLY A 78 3.08 15.94 -1.20
N LEU A 79 2.51 15.59 -0.04
CA LEU A 79 3.08 15.90 1.28
C LEU A 79 4.43 15.20 1.47
N PHE A 80 4.56 13.95 1.03
CA PHE A 80 5.83 13.24 1.00
C PHE A 80 6.87 14.01 0.16
N ARG A 81 6.53 14.39 -1.07
CA ARG A 81 7.39 15.19 -1.92
C ARG A 81 7.79 16.51 -1.27
N TRP A 82 6.85 17.20 -0.65
CA TRP A 82 7.11 18.44 0.08
C TRP A 82 8.04 18.22 1.29
N SER A 83 7.86 17.11 2.03
CA SER A 83 8.69 16.76 3.18
C SER A 83 10.16 16.55 2.83
N ARG A 84 10.47 16.13 1.60
CA ARG A 84 11.85 15.98 1.10
C ARG A 84 12.65 17.28 1.06
N LYS A 85 11.99 18.43 1.15
CA LYS A 85 12.65 19.74 1.25
C LYS A 85 13.21 20.01 2.66
N TRP A 86 12.66 19.34 3.66
CA TRP A 86 12.96 19.59 5.08
C TRP A 86 13.57 18.39 5.78
N LEU A 87 13.22 17.22 5.32
CA LEU A 87 13.71 15.95 5.87
C LEU A 87 14.75 15.34 4.93
N SER A 88 15.74 14.67 5.50
CA SER A 88 16.82 14.05 4.74
C SER A 88 16.92 12.53 5.02
N GLY A 89 17.63 11.82 4.17
CA GLY A 89 17.87 10.40 4.32
C GLY A 89 16.58 9.58 4.26
N ALA A 90 16.33 8.71 5.23
CA ALA A 90 15.16 7.85 5.28
C ALA A 90 13.89 8.54 5.83
N LEU A 91 14.02 9.70 6.48
CA LEU A 91 12.91 10.35 7.19
C LEU A 91 11.71 10.70 6.29
N PRO A 92 11.87 11.23 5.05
CA PRO A 92 10.72 11.46 4.17
C PRO A 92 9.93 10.19 3.85
N TYR A 93 10.60 9.08 3.67
CA TYR A 93 9.97 7.79 3.35
C TYR A 93 9.23 7.21 4.56
N ILE A 94 9.80 7.34 5.75
CA ILE A 94 9.12 7.00 7.01
C ILE A 94 7.88 7.91 7.17
N PHE A 95 8.02 9.19 6.92
CA PHE A 95 6.89 10.13 6.94
C PHE A 95 5.80 9.71 5.96
N LEU A 96 6.14 9.30 4.73
CA LEU A 96 5.17 8.81 3.74
C LEU A 96 4.36 7.64 4.27
N ALA A 97 5.03 6.61 4.83
CA ALA A 97 4.35 5.44 5.37
C ALA A 97 3.37 5.81 6.48
N PHE A 98 3.80 6.60 7.45
CA PHE A 98 2.95 7.00 8.57
C PHE A 98 1.83 7.97 8.16
N ALA A 99 2.11 8.93 7.28
CA ALA A 99 1.09 9.85 6.76
C ALA A 99 0.01 9.09 5.97
N TRP A 100 0.41 8.09 5.18
CA TRP A 100 -0.53 7.24 4.46
C TRP A 100 -1.41 6.42 5.41
N ILE A 101 -0.82 5.77 6.42
CA ILE A 101 -1.56 4.97 7.40
C ILE A 101 -2.49 5.87 8.26
N ALA A 102 -2.03 7.06 8.63
CA ALA A 102 -2.84 8.03 9.36
C ALA A 102 -4.05 8.49 8.53
N TRP A 103 -3.85 8.71 7.23
CA TRP A 103 -4.95 9.01 6.31
C TRP A 103 -5.89 7.82 6.17
N GLU A 104 -5.41 6.60 5.97
CA GLU A 104 -6.27 5.40 5.91
C GLU A 104 -7.06 5.22 7.20
N ARG A 105 -6.44 5.45 8.36
CA ARG A 105 -7.13 5.38 9.67
C ARG A 105 -8.27 6.39 9.77
N TRP A 106 -7.99 7.65 9.42
CA TRP A 106 -9.02 8.69 9.40
C TRP A 106 -10.13 8.34 8.40
N TYR A 107 -9.75 7.86 7.23
CA TYR A 107 -10.68 7.52 6.15
C TYR A 107 -11.60 6.34 6.49
N LEU A 108 -11.13 5.40 7.30
CA LEU A 108 -11.91 4.25 7.76
C LEU A 108 -12.93 4.61 8.85
N THR A 109 -12.66 5.62 9.67
CA THR A 109 -13.40 5.81 10.93
C THR A 109 -14.11 7.15 11.04
N ASP A 110 -13.50 8.22 10.55
CA ASP A 110 -13.94 9.58 10.85
C ASP A 110 -14.47 10.34 9.62
N ALA A 111 -14.16 9.87 8.41
CA ALA A 111 -14.60 10.50 7.19
C ALA A 111 -16.09 10.26 6.95
N GLN A 112 -16.86 11.36 6.74
CA GLN A 112 -18.30 11.27 6.41
C GLN A 112 -18.56 10.58 5.06
N ILE A 113 -17.64 10.78 4.09
CA ILE A 113 -17.65 10.08 2.81
C ILE A 113 -16.40 9.21 2.79
N SER A 114 -16.55 7.94 3.08
CA SER A 114 -15.43 6.99 3.09
C SER A 114 -15.54 6.00 1.92
N TRP A 115 -14.38 5.64 1.38
CA TRP A 115 -14.25 4.67 0.31
C TRP A 115 -13.13 3.67 0.64
N PRO A 116 -13.34 2.78 1.61
CA PRO A 116 -12.27 1.99 2.22
C PRO A 116 -11.75 0.82 1.36
N TRP A 117 -12.27 0.64 0.15
CA TRP A 117 -11.96 -0.51 -0.70
C TRP A 117 -10.47 -0.62 -1.06
N LEU A 118 -9.78 0.52 -1.19
CA LEU A 118 -8.39 0.60 -1.61
C LEU A 118 -7.41 0.83 -0.45
N VAL A 119 -7.82 0.61 0.79
CA VAL A 119 -6.89 0.48 1.92
C VAL A 119 -5.87 -0.61 1.57
N LEU A 120 -4.59 -0.31 1.71
CA LEU A 120 -3.52 -1.19 1.18
C LEU A 120 -3.56 -2.60 1.77
N GLY A 121 -3.93 -2.73 3.05
CA GLY A 121 -4.12 -4.02 3.68
C GLY A 121 -5.17 -4.90 3.01
N ASN A 122 -6.16 -4.32 2.32
CA ASN A 122 -7.19 -5.05 1.59
C ASN A 122 -6.66 -5.77 0.33
N ALA A 123 -5.42 -5.49 -0.11
CA ALA A 123 -4.78 -6.23 -1.20
C ALA A 123 -4.70 -7.74 -0.93
N PHE A 124 -4.74 -8.15 0.34
CA PHE A 124 -4.68 -9.55 0.76
C PHE A 124 -6.06 -10.16 1.06
N ALA A 125 -7.17 -9.43 0.88
CA ALA A 125 -8.52 -9.88 1.24
C ALA A 125 -8.94 -11.20 0.55
N ARG A 126 -8.35 -11.51 -0.60
CA ARG A 126 -8.57 -12.79 -1.33
C ARG A 126 -7.53 -13.86 -1.02
N THR A 127 -6.67 -13.63 -0.03
CA THR A 127 -5.61 -14.57 0.41
C THR A 127 -5.59 -14.60 1.93
N THR A 128 -6.75 -14.91 2.52
CA THR A 128 -6.97 -14.84 3.98
C THR A 128 -6.00 -15.70 4.78
N GLY A 129 -5.51 -16.81 4.20
CA GLY A 129 -4.48 -17.64 4.83
C GLY A 129 -3.14 -16.95 5.09
N TRP A 130 -2.91 -15.75 4.53
CA TRP A 130 -1.68 -14.96 4.73
C TRP A 130 -1.82 -13.88 5.79
N ILE A 131 -3.03 -13.60 6.25
CA ILE A 131 -3.36 -12.43 7.05
C ILE A 131 -4.04 -12.76 8.38
N GLN A 132 -3.88 -13.97 8.91
CA GLN A 132 -4.48 -14.35 10.20
C GLN A 132 -3.99 -13.44 11.35
N TRP A 133 -2.80 -12.90 11.24
CA TRP A 133 -2.23 -11.91 12.16
C TRP A 133 -2.97 -10.54 12.15
N TYR A 134 -3.90 -10.30 11.19
CA TYR A 134 -4.78 -9.12 11.21
C TYR A 134 -5.70 -9.11 12.42
N GLU A 135 -5.91 -10.25 13.06
CA GLU A 135 -6.63 -10.32 14.36
C GLU A 135 -6.04 -9.36 15.39
N TYR A 136 -4.70 -9.18 15.36
CA TYR A 136 -3.98 -8.31 16.30
C TYR A 136 -3.76 -6.90 15.79
N THR A 137 -3.58 -6.72 14.50
CA THR A 137 -3.11 -5.44 13.92
C THR A 137 -4.16 -4.74 13.07
N GLY A 138 -5.24 -5.44 12.73
CA GLY A 138 -6.21 -5.00 11.74
C GLY A 138 -5.62 -4.86 10.33
N THR A 139 -6.41 -4.34 9.43
CA THR A 139 -6.00 -4.09 8.02
C THR A 139 -4.90 -3.04 7.91
N LEU A 140 -4.80 -2.11 8.87
CA LEU A 140 -3.75 -1.08 8.88
C LEU A 140 -2.36 -1.68 9.12
N GLY A 141 -2.26 -2.81 9.84
CA GLY A 141 -1.03 -3.58 9.91
C GLY A 141 -0.58 -4.10 8.55
N GLY A 142 -1.55 -4.52 7.71
CA GLY A 142 -1.29 -4.87 6.31
C GLY A 142 -0.79 -3.69 5.48
N SER A 143 -1.36 -2.51 5.67
CA SER A 143 -0.88 -1.28 5.03
C SER A 143 0.55 -0.93 5.45
N LEU A 144 0.87 -1.11 6.74
CA LEU A 144 2.23 -0.93 7.24
C LEU A 144 3.21 -1.93 6.60
N LEU A 145 2.81 -3.20 6.49
CA LEU A 145 3.60 -4.23 5.81
C LEU A 145 3.87 -3.84 4.35
N VAL A 146 2.84 -3.39 3.63
CA VAL A 146 2.97 -2.96 2.23
C VAL A 146 3.99 -1.82 2.12
N TRP A 147 3.88 -0.78 2.95
CA TRP A 147 4.84 0.32 2.92
C TRP A 147 6.24 -0.12 3.32
N ALA A 148 6.39 -0.89 4.40
CA ALA A 148 7.69 -1.39 4.85
C ALA A 148 8.41 -2.19 3.75
N ALA A 149 7.69 -3.08 3.06
CA ALA A 149 8.23 -3.88 1.97
C ALA A 149 8.64 -3.01 0.76
N ASN A 150 7.74 -2.13 0.28
CA ASN A 150 8.05 -1.23 -0.83
C ASN A 150 9.26 -0.34 -0.54
N LEU A 151 9.33 0.25 0.66
CA LEU A 151 10.44 1.12 1.04
C LEU A 151 11.75 0.35 1.21
N SER A 152 11.70 -0.88 1.75
CA SER A 152 12.89 -1.75 1.86
C SER A 152 13.43 -2.14 0.48
N VAL A 153 12.56 -2.58 -0.43
CA VAL A 153 12.95 -2.93 -1.80
C VAL A 153 13.48 -1.71 -2.53
N PHE A 154 12.77 -0.57 -2.46
CA PHE A 154 13.21 0.68 -3.07
C PHE A 154 14.58 1.11 -2.54
N GLY A 155 14.81 1.08 -1.21
CA GLY A 155 16.08 1.48 -0.61
C GLY A 155 17.25 0.60 -1.04
N ILE A 156 17.05 -0.71 -1.21
CA ILE A 156 18.06 -1.61 -1.76
C ILE A 156 18.37 -1.24 -3.21
N LEU A 157 17.35 -1.10 -4.06
CA LEU A 157 17.52 -0.80 -5.48
C LEU A 157 18.18 0.57 -5.69
N GLU A 158 17.76 1.59 -4.95
CA GLU A 158 18.36 2.92 -4.99
C GLU A 158 19.83 2.90 -4.55
N SER A 159 20.14 2.17 -3.47
CA SER A 159 21.53 2.03 -3.02
C SER A 159 22.42 1.29 -4.03
N LEU A 160 21.87 0.34 -4.77
CA LEU A 160 22.57 -0.34 -5.88
C LEU A 160 22.82 0.63 -7.05
N ALA A 161 21.80 1.37 -7.47
CA ALA A 161 21.89 2.31 -8.59
C ALA A 161 22.83 3.49 -8.30
N SER A 162 22.83 4.00 -7.07
CA SER A 162 23.73 5.08 -6.64
C SER A 162 25.15 4.63 -6.30
N GLY A 163 25.44 3.33 -6.34
CA GLY A 163 26.72 2.76 -5.94
C GLY A 163 26.95 2.70 -4.41
N ARG A 164 26.05 3.27 -3.58
CA ARG A 164 26.15 3.24 -2.12
C ARG A 164 26.15 1.83 -1.55
N TRP A 165 25.53 0.88 -2.23
CA TRP A 165 25.54 -0.52 -1.83
C TRP A 165 26.97 -1.09 -1.63
N MET A 166 27.93 -0.64 -2.45
CA MET A 166 29.32 -1.10 -2.34
C MET A 166 30.02 -0.62 -1.08
N THR A 167 29.58 0.50 -0.50
CA THR A 167 30.16 1.04 0.74
C THR A 167 29.64 0.35 1.99
N PHE A 168 28.55 -0.40 1.89
CA PHE A 168 27.99 -1.11 3.04
C PHE A 168 28.85 -2.33 3.41
N ASN A 169 29.05 -2.53 4.70
CA ASN A 169 29.69 -3.75 5.20
C ASN A 169 28.74 -4.96 5.07
N LEU A 170 29.31 -6.16 5.18
CA LEU A 170 28.54 -7.40 5.00
C LEU A 170 27.36 -7.50 5.97
N LYS A 171 27.49 -7.04 7.21
CA LYS A 171 26.40 -7.06 8.21
C LYS A 171 25.22 -6.19 7.78
N ALA A 172 25.49 -4.97 7.27
CA ALA A 172 24.45 -4.08 6.78
C ALA A 172 23.74 -4.65 5.54
N LYS A 173 24.50 -5.23 4.59
CA LYS A 173 23.94 -5.90 3.41
C LYS A 173 23.06 -7.08 3.81
N SER A 174 23.54 -7.94 4.68
CA SER A 174 22.77 -9.09 5.17
C SER A 174 21.52 -8.65 5.93
N ALA A 175 21.62 -7.64 6.79
CA ALA A 175 20.46 -7.12 7.52
C ALA A 175 19.40 -6.55 6.58
N ALA A 176 19.79 -5.79 5.55
CA ALA A 176 18.87 -5.24 4.55
C ALA A 176 18.17 -6.36 3.77
N LEU A 177 18.92 -7.34 3.26
CA LEU A 177 18.36 -8.44 2.48
C LEU A 177 17.48 -9.36 3.32
N LEU A 178 17.95 -9.78 4.50
CA LEU A 178 17.18 -10.67 5.39
C LEU A 178 15.95 -9.96 5.96
N GLY A 179 16.07 -8.68 6.32
CA GLY A 179 14.94 -7.88 6.78
C GLY A 179 13.88 -7.72 5.69
N THR A 180 14.30 -7.43 4.45
CA THR A 180 13.37 -7.36 3.32
C THR A 180 12.72 -8.72 3.05
N LEU A 181 13.50 -9.79 3.01
CA LEU A 181 12.97 -11.15 2.83
C LEU A 181 11.96 -11.51 3.93
N ALA A 182 12.23 -11.13 5.17
CA ALA A 182 11.32 -11.39 6.29
C ALA A 182 9.95 -10.71 6.09
N LEU A 183 9.88 -9.52 5.49
CA LEU A 183 8.61 -8.85 5.19
C LEU A 183 7.73 -9.63 4.19
N PHE A 184 8.34 -10.44 3.34
CA PHE A 184 7.61 -11.30 2.40
C PHE A 184 7.23 -12.66 2.97
N VAL A 185 8.10 -13.21 3.82
CA VAL A 185 7.99 -14.62 4.25
C VAL A 185 7.36 -14.75 5.64
N ALA A 186 7.63 -13.82 6.55
CA ALA A 186 7.11 -13.92 7.92
C ALA A 186 5.56 -13.82 8.00
N PRO A 187 4.85 -12.94 7.26
CA PRO A 187 3.40 -12.85 7.36
C PRO A 187 2.66 -14.16 7.06
N PRO A 188 2.92 -14.85 5.93
CA PRO A 188 2.29 -16.15 5.70
C PRO A 188 2.71 -17.23 6.71
N ILE A 189 3.98 -17.24 7.16
CA ILE A 189 4.43 -18.20 8.18
C ILE A 189 3.69 -17.96 9.50
N VAL A 190 3.65 -16.73 9.99
CA VAL A 190 2.93 -16.37 11.22
C VAL A 190 1.46 -16.77 11.13
N SER A 191 0.83 -16.55 9.97
CA SER A 191 -0.57 -16.93 9.73
C SER A 191 -0.82 -18.43 9.83
N LEU A 192 0.19 -19.28 9.56
CA LEU A 192 0.03 -20.74 9.73
C LEU A 192 -0.13 -21.14 11.20
N PHE A 193 0.46 -20.36 12.13
CA PHE A 193 0.39 -20.62 13.58
C PHE A 193 -0.82 -19.94 14.24
N LEU A 194 -1.46 -18.99 13.56
CA LEU A 194 -2.59 -18.21 14.06
C LEU A 194 -3.93 -18.66 13.45
N LYS A 195 -4.01 -19.89 12.94
CA LYS A 195 -5.27 -20.41 12.41
C LYS A 195 -6.33 -20.45 13.51
N PRO A 196 -7.54 -19.90 13.26
CA PRO A 196 -8.63 -20.01 14.21
C PRO A 196 -8.98 -21.47 14.45
N GLU A 197 -9.30 -21.80 15.69
CA GLU A 197 -9.84 -23.12 16.00
C GLU A 197 -11.18 -23.32 15.29
N PRO A 198 -11.48 -24.52 14.79
CA PRO A 198 -12.79 -24.83 14.25
C PRO A 198 -13.86 -24.54 15.31
N CYS A 199 -14.86 -23.77 14.97
CA CYS A 199 -16.01 -23.56 15.85
C CYS A 199 -16.99 -24.75 15.66
N ASP A 200 -17.32 -25.42 16.74
CA ASP A 200 -18.29 -26.54 16.73
C ASP A 200 -19.73 -26.06 16.59
N GLU A 201 -19.99 -24.78 16.87
CA GLU A 201 -21.29 -24.16 16.74
C GLU A 201 -21.47 -23.56 15.35
N THR A 202 -22.51 -23.98 14.64
CA THR A 202 -22.88 -23.43 13.33
C THR A 202 -24.15 -22.59 13.46
N LEU A 203 -24.16 -21.44 12.79
CA LEU A 203 -25.32 -20.57 12.66
C LEU A 203 -25.80 -20.58 11.22
N ASP A 204 -27.07 -20.94 11.02
CA ASP A 204 -27.70 -20.85 9.70
C ASP A 204 -28.01 -19.38 9.37
N VAL A 205 -27.41 -18.85 8.33
CA VAL A 205 -27.57 -17.47 7.90
C VAL A 205 -28.14 -17.43 6.49
N VAL A 206 -29.25 -16.70 6.32
CA VAL A 206 -29.82 -16.39 5.00
C VAL A 206 -29.42 -14.99 4.60
N ILE A 207 -28.67 -14.83 3.52
CA ILE A 207 -28.26 -13.53 2.97
C ILE A 207 -29.20 -13.23 1.79
N ALA A 208 -30.06 -12.20 1.96
CA ALA A 208 -30.84 -11.65 0.87
C ALA A 208 -30.11 -10.44 0.31
N GLN A 209 -29.67 -10.53 -0.94
CA GLN A 209 -29.03 -9.42 -1.66
C GLN A 209 -29.96 -8.95 -2.78
N PRO A 210 -30.78 -7.91 -2.57
CA PRO A 210 -31.56 -7.31 -3.64
C PRO A 210 -30.62 -6.59 -4.62
N ASN A 211 -30.83 -6.85 -5.91
CA ASN A 211 -30.15 -6.11 -6.98
C ASN A 211 -30.85 -4.78 -7.25
#